data_351cf824e67de72e703d056c4678bc0d
#
_entry.id   351cf824e67de72e703d056c4678bc0d
#
_cell.length_a   1.000
_cell.length_b   1.000
_cell.length_c   1.000
_cell.angle_alpha   90.00
_cell.angle_beta   90.00
_cell.angle_gamma   90.00
#
_symmetry.space_group_name_H-M   'P 1'
#
loop_
_entity.id
_entity.type
_entity.pdbx_description
1 polymer ?
#
loop_
_entity_poly.entity_id
_entity_poly.type
_entity_poly.pdbx_seq_one_letter_code
_entity_poly.pdbx_strand_id
1 'polypeptide(L)'
;GIYQLIFPVFAVCHACTASGIESAISRFTAGAVEKEQSYALKAGLFLSLSASVLVCVLLWNQAEFIADKLLCESRCVTPLRILAPVIPLSAIHGCLQGYYLGQKKASLPAISQILEQAARIGSVILLYRIFIQESRAITPSLAVLGLLFGEAASALFMLHFTVSEKRSTLPLSALRIQCRKILSMALPLTGSRLSLTLLQ
;
A
#
# COMPACT_ATOMS: atom_id res chain seq x y z
N GLY A 1 -20.04 9.07 6.85
CA GLY A 1 -20.59 7.99 6.03
C GLY A 1 -19.73 6.72 6.06
N ILE A 2 -20.18 5.62 5.45
CA ILE A 2 -19.51 4.29 5.50
C ILE A 2 -18.04 4.33 5.08
N TYR A 3 -17.69 5.15 4.08
CA TYR A 3 -16.29 5.33 3.66
C TYR A 3 -15.40 5.84 4.81
N GLN A 4 -15.89 6.73 5.65
CA GLN A 4 -15.13 7.26 6.80
C GLN A 4 -14.87 6.21 7.88
N LEU A 5 -15.73 5.17 7.98
CA LEU A 5 -15.53 4.06 8.90
C LEU A 5 -14.47 3.07 8.38
N ILE A 6 -14.35 2.94 7.06
CA ILE A 6 -13.43 2.00 6.41
C ILE A 6 -12.01 2.56 6.33
N PHE A 7 -11.88 3.88 6.14
CA PHE A 7 -10.59 4.54 5.96
C PHE A 7 -9.62 4.32 7.14
N PRO A 8 -10.02 4.41 8.42
CA PRO A 8 -9.16 4.06 9.55
C PRO A 8 -8.66 2.62 9.52
N VAL A 9 -9.50 1.66 9.10
CA VAL A 9 -9.09 0.25 8.97
C VAL A 9 -7.98 0.14 7.92
N PHE A 10 -8.14 0.79 6.77
CA PHE A 10 -7.10 0.85 5.75
C PHE A 10 -5.81 1.50 6.29
N ALA A 11 -5.92 2.63 6.97
CA ALA A 11 -4.77 3.35 7.51
C ALA A 11 -3.96 2.50 8.51
N VAL A 12 -4.63 1.76 9.39
CA VAL A 12 -3.99 0.82 10.33
C VAL A 12 -3.32 -0.33 9.58
N CYS A 13 -4.01 -0.97 8.63
CA CYS A 13 -3.44 -2.04 7.82
C CYS A 13 -2.21 -1.57 7.03
N HIS A 14 -2.28 -0.40 6.40
CA HIS A 14 -1.18 0.22 5.67
C HIS A 14 0.00 0.58 6.59
N ALA A 15 -0.29 1.13 7.77
CA ALA A 15 0.74 1.44 8.77
C ALA A 15 1.51 0.18 9.20
N CYS A 16 0.81 -0.92 9.41
CA CYS A 16 1.43 -2.20 9.81
C CYS A 16 2.27 -2.84 8.70
N THR A 17 1.88 -2.71 7.43
CA THR A 17 2.43 -3.48 6.31
C THR A 17 3.43 -2.71 5.45
N ALA A 18 3.25 -1.40 5.30
CA ALA A 18 4.00 -0.60 4.33
C ALA A 18 4.77 0.56 4.94
N SER A 19 4.16 1.43 5.75
CA SER A 19 4.73 2.75 6.08
C SER A 19 6.06 2.70 6.84
N GLY A 20 6.23 1.71 7.74
CA GLY A 20 7.49 1.50 8.46
C GLY A 20 8.59 1.01 7.54
N ILE A 21 8.27 0.08 6.64
CA ILE A 21 9.21 -0.50 5.67
C ILE A 21 9.60 0.54 4.61
N GLU A 22 8.64 1.31 4.09
CA GLU A 22 8.88 2.45 3.19
C GLU A 22 9.92 3.42 3.77
N SER A 23 9.71 3.85 5.01
CA SER A 23 10.62 4.77 5.72
C SER A 23 12.01 4.14 5.95
N ALA A 24 12.06 2.83 6.26
CA ALA A 24 13.31 2.11 6.43
C ALA A 24 14.08 1.97 5.10
N ILE A 25 13.39 1.65 4.00
CA ILE A 25 13.98 1.60 2.65
C ILE A 25 14.55 2.96 2.28
N SER A 26 13.79 4.04 2.47
CA SER A 26 14.22 5.40 2.14
C SER A 26 15.49 5.79 2.88
N ARG A 27 15.54 5.55 4.20
CA ARG A 27 16.73 5.85 5.03
C ARG A 27 17.94 5.00 4.64
N PHE A 28 17.74 3.71 4.41
CA PHE A 28 18.83 2.82 4.01
C PHE A 28 19.38 3.20 2.64
N THR A 29 18.50 3.46 1.67
CA THR A 29 18.85 3.82 0.30
C THR A 29 19.63 5.14 0.25
N ALA A 30 19.32 6.11 1.11
CA ALA A 30 19.99 7.42 1.14
C ALA A 30 21.47 7.34 1.50
N GLY A 31 21.90 6.31 2.26
CA GLY A 31 23.30 6.13 2.68
C GLY A 31 24.04 5.00 1.97
N ALA A 32 23.40 4.25 1.07
CA ALA A 32 23.93 3.03 0.48
C ALA A 32 24.45 3.23 -0.94
N VAL A 33 25.40 2.37 -1.35
CA VAL A 33 25.87 2.29 -2.73
C VAL A 33 24.78 1.67 -3.61
N GLU A 34 24.75 2.01 -4.90
CA GLU A 34 23.70 1.62 -5.88
C GLU A 34 23.32 0.12 -5.82
N LYS A 35 24.31 -0.76 -5.69
CA LYS A 35 24.09 -2.20 -5.56
C LYS A 35 23.32 -2.59 -4.28
N GLU A 36 23.67 -1.94 -3.16
CA GLU A 36 23.00 -2.17 -1.87
C GLU A 36 21.60 -1.57 -1.84
N GLN A 37 21.36 -0.46 -2.55
CA GLN A 37 20.03 0.14 -2.73
C GLN A 37 19.05 -0.83 -3.40
N SER A 38 19.49 -1.50 -4.48
CA SER A 38 18.69 -2.53 -5.15
C SER A 38 18.40 -3.73 -4.23
N TYR A 39 19.33 -4.10 -3.37
CA TYR A 39 19.14 -5.16 -2.39
C TYR A 39 18.13 -4.76 -1.30
N ALA A 40 18.20 -3.53 -0.83
CA ALA A 40 17.24 -2.99 0.14
C ALA A 40 15.80 -2.97 -0.43
N LEU A 41 15.64 -2.54 -1.69
CA LEU A 41 14.33 -2.56 -2.34
C LEU A 41 13.75 -3.97 -2.41
N LYS A 42 14.54 -4.96 -2.87
CA LYS A 42 14.06 -6.35 -2.99
C LYS A 42 13.70 -6.96 -1.63
N ALA A 43 14.53 -6.72 -0.61
CA ALA A 43 14.26 -7.20 0.73
C ALA A 43 13.04 -6.52 1.35
N GLY A 44 12.89 -5.21 1.15
CA GLY A 44 11.73 -4.45 1.60
C GLY A 44 10.44 -4.89 0.91
N LEU A 45 10.47 -5.08 -0.42
CA LEU A 45 9.33 -5.61 -1.18
C LEU A 45 8.93 -7.00 -0.68
N PHE A 46 9.89 -7.89 -0.44
CA PHE A 46 9.60 -9.23 0.08
C PHE A 46 8.93 -9.18 1.46
N LEU A 47 9.46 -8.37 2.38
CA LEU A 47 8.91 -8.20 3.73
C LEU A 47 7.52 -7.56 3.71
N SER A 48 7.38 -6.44 2.99
CA SER A 48 6.13 -5.70 2.91
C SER A 48 5.05 -6.52 2.19
N LEU A 49 5.40 -7.21 1.11
CA LEU A 49 4.45 -8.05 0.37
C LEU A 49 4.00 -9.25 1.21
N SER A 50 4.91 -9.94 1.91
CA SER A 50 4.53 -11.05 2.78
C SER A 50 3.62 -10.61 3.92
N ALA A 51 3.93 -9.49 4.57
CA ALA A 51 3.07 -8.91 5.61
C ALA A 51 1.71 -8.47 5.06
N SER A 52 1.68 -7.79 3.90
CA SER A 52 0.45 -7.28 3.30
C SER A 52 -0.46 -8.39 2.77
N VAL A 53 0.08 -9.47 2.22
CA VAL A 53 -0.71 -10.65 1.83
C VAL A 53 -1.32 -11.33 3.05
N LEU A 54 -0.58 -11.46 4.15
CA LEU A 54 -1.11 -11.99 5.40
C LEU A 54 -2.29 -11.13 5.89
N VAL A 55 -2.11 -9.81 5.96
CA VAL A 55 -3.17 -8.87 6.39
C VAL A 55 -4.35 -8.87 5.42
N CYS A 56 -4.11 -8.98 4.11
CA CYS A 56 -5.16 -9.11 3.09
C CYS A 56 -6.03 -10.35 3.35
N VAL A 57 -5.42 -11.52 3.58
CA VAL A 57 -6.14 -12.77 3.87
C VAL A 57 -6.89 -12.66 5.19
N LEU A 58 -6.29 -12.09 6.23
CA LEU A 58 -6.95 -11.87 7.52
C LEU A 58 -8.15 -10.93 7.37
N LEU A 59 -7.97 -9.79 6.68
CA LEU A 59 -9.06 -8.83 6.47
C LEU A 59 -10.20 -9.44 5.64
N TRP A 60 -9.87 -10.22 4.62
CA TRP A 60 -10.88 -10.90 3.81
C TRP A 60 -11.72 -11.89 4.61
N ASN A 61 -11.07 -12.73 5.42
CA ASN A 61 -11.74 -13.73 6.24
C ASN A 61 -12.51 -13.13 7.43
N GLN A 62 -11.97 -12.04 8.01
CA GLN A 62 -12.55 -11.39 9.19
C GLN A 62 -13.44 -10.18 8.84
N ALA A 63 -13.74 -9.95 7.56
CA ALA A 63 -14.52 -8.78 7.11
C ALA A 63 -15.88 -8.68 7.80
N GLU A 64 -16.58 -9.80 8.01
CA GLU A 64 -17.88 -9.86 8.72
C GLU A 64 -17.73 -9.50 10.20
N PHE A 65 -16.74 -10.09 10.88
CA PHE A 65 -16.46 -9.79 12.28
C PHE A 65 -16.10 -8.32 12.50
N ILE A 66 -15.26 -7.75 11.63
CA ILE A 66 -14.85 -6.35 11.70
C ILE A 66 -16.04 -5.42 11.44
N ALA A 67 -16.87 -5.73 10.44
CA ALA A 67 -18.05 -4.95 10.12
C ALA A 67 -19.07 -4.94 11.26
N ASP A 68 -19.40 -6.11 11.81
CA ASP A 68 -20.47 -6.25 12.79
C ASP A 68 -20.04 -5.87 14.22
N LYS A 69 -18.82 -6.24 14.62
CA LYS A 69 -18.34 -6.04 16.01
C LYS A 69 -17.53 -4.77 16.22
N LEU A 70 -16.73 -4.36 15.23
CA LEU A 70 -15.86 -3.20 15.37
C LEU A 70 -16.50 -1.93 14.79
N LEU A 71 -17.09 -2.04 13.60
CA LEU A 71 -17.71 -0.90 12.91
C LEU A 71 -19.22 -0.77 13.22
N CYS A 72 -19.84 -1.80 13.80
CA CYS A 72 -21.27 -1.87 14.09
C CYS A 72 -22.17 -1.52 12.87
N GLU A 73 -21.70 -1.86 11.64
CA GLU A 73 -22.38 -1.56 10.38
C GLU A 73 -22.14 -2.70 9.37
N SER A 74 -23.13 -3.59 9.22
CA SER A 74 -23.04 -4.77 8.33
C SER A 74 -22.84 -4.41 6.85
N ARG A 75 -23.18 -3.19 6.43
CA ARG A 75 -22.97 -2.71 5.06
C ARG A 75 -21.49 -2.51 4.72
N CYS A 76 -20.59 -2.55 5.72
CA CYS A 76 -19.15 -2.44 5.52
C CYS A 76 -18.49 -3.72 5.03
N VAL A 77 -19.15 -4.89 5.07
CA VAL A 77 -18.56 -6.19 4.69
C VAL A 77 -18.04 -6.17 3.26
N THR A 78 -18.89 -5.80 2.29
CA THR A 78 -18.49 -5.75 0.87
C THR A 78 -17.35 -4.75 0.62
N PRO A 79 -17.42 -3.50 1.07
CA PRO A 79 -16.29 -2.57 0.98
C PRO A 79 -15.00 -3.07 1.64
N LEU A 80 -15.05 -3.74 2.79
CA LEU A 80 -13.87 -4.30 3.45
C LEU A 80 -13.23 -5.43 2.63
N ARG A 81 -14.03 -6.28 2.00
CA ARG A 81 -13.52 -7.32 1.08
C ARG A 81 -12.85 -6.71 -0.16
N ILE A 82 -13.41 -5.61 -0.70
CA ILE A 82 -12.78 -4.88 -1.82
C ILE A 82 -11.49 -4.19 -1.36
N LEU A 83 -11.43 -3.73 -0.11
CA LEU A 83 -10.24 -3.10 0.48
C LEU A 83 -9.08 -4.08 0.66
N ALA A 84 -9.34 -5.36 0.91
CA ALA A 84 -8.31 -6.34 1.18
C ALA A 84 -7.20 -6.39 0.10
N PRO A 85 -7.51 -6.49 -1.22
CA PRO A 85 -6.48 -6.48 -2.26
C PRO A 85 -5.80 -5.11 -2.46
N VAL A 86 -6.35 -4.02 -1.93
CA VAL A 86 -5.69 -2.70 -1.98
C VAL A 86 -4.41 -2.71 -1.14
N ILE A 87 -4.38 -3.46 -0.01
CA ILE A 87 -3.26 -3.48 0.93
C ILE A 87 -1.95 -3.96 0.27
N PRO A 88 -1.88 -5.09 -0.45
CA PRO A 88 -0.65 -5.47 -1.14
C PRO A 88 -0.26 -4.53 -2.28
N LEU A 89 -1.21 -3.88 -2.96
CA LEU A 89 -0.90 -2.87 -3.98
C LEU A 89 -0.26 -1.64 -3.35
N SER A 90 -0.82 -1.12 -2.27
CA SER A 90 -0.26 0.02 -1.53
C SER A 90 1.10 -0.31 -0.90
N ALA A 91 1.32 -1.56 -0.51
CA ALA A 91 2.61 -2.02 -0.01
C ALA A 91 3.70 -1.99 -1.08
N ILE A 92 3.40 -2.42 -2.31
CA ILE A 92 4.31 -2.31 -3.46
C ILE A 92 4.60 -0.84 -3.75
N HIS A 93 3.55 -0.02 -3.88
CA HIS A 93 3.67 1.40 -4.17
C HIS A 93 4.52 2.13 -3.12
N GLY A 94 4.26 1.93 -1.82
CA GLY A 94 5.03 2.54 -0.73
C GLY A 94 6.50 2.12 -0.73
N CYS A 95 6.82 0.83 -0.97
CA CYS A 95 8.22 0.39 -1.07
C CYS A 95 8.97 1.08 -2.21
N LEU A 96 8.33 1.24 -3.37
CA LEU A 96 8.91 1.92 -4.52
C LEU A 96 9.08 3.42 -4.26
N GLN A 97 8.08 4.06 -3.63
CA GLN A 97 8.20 5.46 -3.20
C GLN A 97 9.39 5.66 -2.25
N GLY A 98 9.52 4.83 -1.22
CA GLY A 98 10.64 4.88 -0.28
C GLY A 98 11.98 4.75 -0.98
N TYR A 99 12.09 3.85 -1.95
CA TYR A 99 13.30 3.64 -2.75
C TYR A 99 13.72 4.89 -3.54
N TYR A 100 12.79 5.48 -4.31
CA TYR A 100 13.09 6.67 -5.11
C TYR A 100 13.31 7.92 -4.26
N LEU A 101 12.60 8.07 -3.14
CA LEU A 101 12.87 9.14 -2.18
C LEU A 101 14.27 9.01 -1.57
N GLY A 102 14.70 7.79 -1.24
CA GLY A 102 16.07 7.53 -0.76
C GLY A 102 17.14 7.86 -1.79
N GLN A 103 16.85 7.68 -3.09
CA GLN A 103 17.72 8.09 -4.20
C GLN A 103 17.70 9.61 -4.49
N LYS A 104 16.94 10.39 -3.73
CA LYS A 104 16.71 11.83 -3.97
C LYS A 104 15.99 12.12 -5.31
N LYS A 105 15.33 11.13 -5.89
CA LYS A 105 14.52 11.25 -7.11
C LYS A 105 13.04 11.48 -6.74
N ALA A 106 12.73 12.61 -6.10
CA ALA A 106 11.38 12.90 -5.59
C ALA A 106 10.33 13.11 -6.69
N SER A 107 10.73 13.36 -7.94
CA SER A 107 9.80 13.59 -9.06
C SER A 107 8.94 12.37 -9.38
N LEU A 108 9.50 11.16 -9.38
CA LEU A 108 8.76 9.94 -9.66
C LEU A 108 7.66 9.64 -8.62
N PRO A 109 7.96 9.66 -7.30
CA PRO A 109 6.92 9.60 -6.27
C PRO A 109 5.84 10.66 -6.41
N ALA A 110 6.21 11.92 -6.68
CA ALA A 110 5.25 13.01 -6.86
C ALA A 110 4.30 12.76 -8.05
N ILE A 111 4.83 12.35 -9.20
CA ILE A 111 4.03 12.01 -10.38
C ILE A 111 3.12 10.81 -10.09
N SER A 112 3.62 9.77 -9.40
CA SER A 112 2.81 8.61 -9.05
C SER A 112 1.64 8.96 -8.14
N GLN A 113 1.80 9.88 -7.20
CA GLN A 113 0.73 10.37 -6.34
C GLN A 113 -0.35 11.15 -7.13
N ILE A 114 0.07 12.00 -8.07
CA ILE A 114 -0.87 12.70 -8.95
C ILE A 114 -1.66 11.71 -9.80
N LEU A 115 -0.96 10.71 -10.38
CA LEU A 115 -1.58 9.66 -11.17
C LEU A 115 -2.57 8.83 -10.34
N GLU A 116 -2.21 8.49 -9.12
CA GLU A 116 -3.08 7.79 -8.16
C GLU A 116 -4.39 8.55 -7.95
N GLN A 117 -4.31 9.86 -7.64
CA GLN A 117 -5.50 10.68 -7.40
C GLN A 117 -6.34 10.82 -8.69
N ALA A 118 -5.69 11.05 -9.83
CA ALA A 118 -6.38 11.15 -11.13
C ALA A 118 -7.10 9.83 -11.49
N ALA A 119 -6.43 8.70 -11.31
CA ALA A 119 -7.02 7.38 -11.55
C ALA A 119 -8.17 7.07 -10.57
N ARG A 120 -8.01 7.44 -9.28
CA ARG A 120 -9.05 7.30 -8.26
C ARG A 120 -10.30 8.08 -8.63
N ILE A 121 -10.15 9.37 -8.94
CA ILE A 121 -11.28 10.24 -9.31
C ILE A 121 -11.91 9.79 -10.63
N GLY A 122 -11.09 9.52 -11.64
CA GLY A 122 -11.55 9.08 -12.96
C GLY A 122 -12.32 7.77 -12.90
N SER A 123 -11.84 6.78 -12.14
CA SER A 123 -12.52 5.49 -11.96
C SER A 123 -13.84 5.63 -11.22
N VAL A 124 -13.92 6.47 -10.18
CA VAL A 124 -15.19 6.73 -9.47
C VAL A 124 -16.21 7.37 -10.39
N ILE A 125 -15.81 8.38 -11.19
CA ILE A 125 -16.72 9.04 -12.15
C ILE A 125 -17.21 8.04 -13.20
N LEU A 126 -16.30 7.22 -13.76
CA LEU A 126 -16.65 6.22 -14.77
C LEU A 126 -17.63 5.18 -14.21
N LEU A 127 -17.31 4.60 -13.04
CA LEU A 127 -18.17 3.62 -12.39
C LEU A 127 -19.53 4.21 -12.02
N TYR A 128 -19.56 5.45 -11.54
CA TYR A 128 -20.81 6.16 -11.22
C TYR A 128 -21.70 6.28 -12.46
N ARG A 129 -21.16 6.65 -13.62
CA ARG A 129 -21.91 6.73 -14.87
C ARG A 129 -22.47 5.37 -15.29
N ILE A 130 -21.65 4.30 -15.21
CA ILE A 130 -22.07 2.94 -15.55
C ILE A 130 -23.22 2.48 -14.63
N PHE A 131 -23.11 2.72 -13.32
CA PHE A 131 -24.15 2.31 -12.35
C PHE A 131 -25.48 3.05 -12.57
N ILE A 132 -25.45 4.33 -12.95
CA ILE A 132 -26.67 5.07 -13.29
C ILE A 132 -27.31 4.49 -14.55
N GLN A 133 -26.53 4.18 -15.59
CA GLN A 133 -27.07 3.60 -16.84
C GLN A 133 -27.72 2.23 -16.61
N GLU A 134 -27.15 1.43 -15.69
CA GLU A 134 -27.68 0.11 -15.33
C GLU A 134 -28.78 0.16 -14.24
N SER A 135 -29.21 1.35 -13.82
CA SER A 135 -30.19 1.55 -12.73
C SER A 135 -29.81 0.82 -11.43
N ARG A 136 -28.51 0.63 -11.19
CA ARG A 136 -28.00 0.01 -9.96
C ARG A 136 -27.90 1.03 -8.83
N ALA A 137 -28.14 0.56 -7.60
CA ALA A 137 -27.99 1.40 -6.42
C ALA A 137 -26.52 1.84 -6.23
N ILE A 138 -26.34 3.13 -5.99
CA ILE A 138 -25.01 3.70 -5.67
C ILE A 138 -24.62 3.22 -4.27
N THR A 139 -23.59 2.40 -4.19
CA THR A 139 -23.09 1.81 -2.94
C THR A 139 -21.76 2.45 -2.53
N PRO A 140 -21.43 2.48 -1.22
CA PRO A 140 -20.14 2.94 -0.72
C PRO A 140 -18.93 2.18 -1.29
N SER A 141 -19.16 0.99 -1.82
CA SER A 141 -18.15 0.18 -2.51
C SER A 141 -17.51 0.87 -3.71
N LEU A 142 -18.21 1.80 -4.38
CA LEU A 142 -17.68 2.59 -5.49
C LEU A 142 -16.45 3.40 -5.09
N ALA A 143 -16.46 4.00 -3.90
CA ALA A 143 -15.32 4.78 -3.42
C ALA A 143 -14.10 3.90 -3.12
N VAL A 144 -14.33 2.67 -2.60
CA VAL A 144 -13.25 1.71 -2.33
C VAL A 144 -12.70 1.11 -3.63
N LEU A 145 -13.56 0.89 -4.64
CA LEU A 145 -13.11 0.52 -5.99
C LEU A 145 -12.23 1.62 -6.61
N GLY A 146 -12.60 2.89 -6.40
CA GLY A 146 -11.75 4.01 -6.82
C GLY A 146 -10.37 3.98 -6.16
N LEU A 147 -10.30 3.65 -4.87
CA LEU A 147 -9.04 3.47 -4.16
C LEU A 147 -8.22 2.32 -4.76
N LEU A 148 -8.86 1.19 -5.07
CA LEU A 148 -8.21 0.05 -5.71
C LEU A 148 -7.58 0.42 -7.05
N PHE A 149 -8.33 1.10 -7.93
CA PHE A 149 -7.81 1.52 -9.24
C PHE A 149 -6.72 2.58 -9.12
N GLY A 150 -6.82 3.50 -8.17
CA GLY A 150 -5.79 4.49 -7.89
C GLY A 150 -4.47 3.85 -7.49
N GLU A 151 -4.50 2.97 -6.48
CA GLU A 151 -3.31 2.24 -6.02
C GLU A 151 -2.74 1.31 -7.09
N ALA A 152 -3.59 0.64 -7.87
CA ALA A 152 -3.13 -0.21 -8.97
C ALA A 152 -2.40 0.62 -10.06
N ALA A 153 -2.96 1.76 -10.45
CA ALA A 153 -2.35 2.64 -11.46
C ALA A 153 -0.98 3.17 -11.00
N SER A 154 -0.88 3.64 -9.75
CA SER A 154 0.37 4.17 -9.19
C SER A 154 1.42 3.07 -9.00
N ALA A 155 1.02 1.89 -8.51
CA ALA A 155 1.92 0.75 -8.35
C ALA A 155 2.46 0.28 -9.72
N LEU A 156 1.61 0.16 -10.74
CA LEU A 156 2.01 -0.22 -12.09
C LEU A 156 2.95 0.81 -12.72
N PHE A 157 2.64 2.09 -12.56
CA PHE A 157 3.50 3.18 -13.03
C PHE A 157 4.90 3.09 -12.42
N MET A 158 5.00 2.99 -11.11
CA MET A 158 6.28 2.90 -10.40
C MET A 158 7.04 1.62 -10.76
N LEU A 159 6.35 0.47 -10.90
CA LEU A 159 6.93 -0.80 -11.33
C LEU A 159 7.52 -0.69 -12.73
N HIS A 160 6.84 -0.03 -13.67
CA HIS A 160 7.33 0.16 -15.04
C HIS A 160 8.72 0.82 -15.05
N PHE A 161 8.90 1.91 -14.30
CA PHE A 161 10.19 2.59 -14.19
C PHE A 161 11.25 1.73 -13.48
N THR A 162 10.87 1.03 -12.43
CA THR A 162 11.80 0.17 -11.65
C THR A 162 12.27 -1.05 -12.45
N VAL A 163 11.42 -1.62 -13.31
CA VAL A 163 11.78 -2.77 -14.17
C VAL A 163 12.79 -2.35 -15.24
N SER A 164 12.73 -1.10 -15.71
CA SER A 164 13.66 -0.56 -16.70
C SER A 164 15.07 -0.30 -16.15
N GLU A 165 15.24 -0.18 -14.83
CA GLU A 165 16.56 -0.06 -14.21
C GLU A 165 17.28 -1.43 -14.16
N LYS A 166 18.59 -1.45 -14.43
CA LYS A 166 19.42 -2.69 -14.46
C LYS A 166 19.32 -3.44 -13.13
N ARG A 167 18.77 -4.64 -13.16
CA ARG A 167 18.59 -5.50 -11.97
C ARG A 167 19.89 -6.24 -11.65
N SER A 168 20.44 -5.99 -10.47
CA SER A 168 21.43 -6.85 -9.83
C SER A 168 20.77 -8.11 -9.27
N THR A 169 21.30 -9.29 -9.55
CA THR A 169 20.81 -10.56 -8.95
C THR A 169 21.16 -10.62 -7.47
N LEU A 170 20.16 -10.86 -6.62
CA LEU A 170 20.34 -10.96 -5.18
C LEU A 170 20.59 -12.42 -4.78
N PRO A 171 21.72 -12.79 -4.18
CA PRO A 171 21.91 -14.11 -3.60
C PRO A 171 21.05 -14.27 -2.34
N LEU A 172 20.47 -15.46 -2.12
CA LEU A 172 19.55 -15.74 -1.00
C LEU A 172 20.18 -15.41 0.38
N SER A 173 21.49 -15.61 0.53
CA SER A 173 22.21 -15.30 1.75
C SER A 173 22.20 -13.79 2.08
N ALA A 174 22.38 -12.93 1.07
CA ALA A 174 22.32 -11.48 1.23
C ALA A 174 20.87 -11.00 1.50
N LEU A 175 19.86 -11.65 0.95
CA LEU A 175 18.46 -11.32 1.21
C LEU A 175 18.13 -11.40 2.71
N ARG A 176 18.53 -12.48 3.39
CA ARG A 176 18.25 -12.67 4.82
C ARG A 176 18.90 -11.59 5.69
N ILE A 177 20.13 -11.19 5.37
CA ILE A 177 20.85 -10.14 6.11
C ILE A 177 20.15 -8.78 5.90
N GLN A 178 19.77 -8.46 4.69
CA GLN A 178 19.09 -7.20 4.36
C GLN A 178 17.69 -7.14 4.97
N CYS A 179 16.92 -8.23 4.92
CA CYS A 179 15.62 -8.33 5.59
C CYS A 179 15.75 -8.02 7.09
N ARG A 180 16.76 -8.59 7.77
CA ARG A 180 16.99 -8.34 9.20
C ARG A 180 17.34 -6.87 9.47
N LYS A 181 18.17 -6.24 8.64
CA LYS A 181 18.52 -4.82 8.76
C LYS A 181 17.29 -3.92 8.57
N ILE A 182 16.52 -4.16 7.52
CA ILE A 182 15.30 -3.38 7.23
C ILE A 182 14.29 -3.58 8.36
N LEU A 183 14.07 -4.80 8.81
CA LEU A 183 13.11 -5.11 9.87
C LEU A 183 13.48 -4.42 11.20
N SER A 184 14.75 -4.41 11.58
CA SER A 184 15.21 -3.72 12.79
C SER A 184 15.00 -2.21 12.75
N MET A 185 15.04 -1.60 11.56
CA MET A 185 14.72 -0.18 11.36
C MET A 185 13.20 0.06 11.23
N ALA A 186 12.48 -0.84 10.57
CA ALA A 186 11.06 -0.71 10.32
C ALA A 186 10.21 -0.86 11.60
N LEU A 187 10.56 -1.78 12.50
CA LEU A 187 9.79 -2.04 13.73
C LEU A 187 9.52 -0.79 14.59
N PRO A 188 10.55 0.02 14.98
CA PRO A 188 10.29 1.23 15.76
C PRO A 188 9.53 2.29 14.96
N LEU A 189 9.76 2.37 13.63
CA LEU A 189 9.05 3.30 12.75
C LEU A 189 7.57 2.92 12.60
N THR A 190 7.27 1.62 12.47
CA THR A 190 5.88 1.12 12.43
C THR A 190 5.17 1.43 13.76
N GLY A 191 5.83 1.22 14.90
CA GLY A 191 5.26 1.55 16.20
C GLY A 191 4.90 3.03 16.35
N SER A 192 5.77 3.94 15.93
CA SER A 192 5.50 5.37 15.96
C SER A 192 4.37 5.77 15.00
N ARG A 193 4.31 5.17 13.81
CA ARG A 193 3.23 5.43 12.83
C ARG A 193 1.88 4.92 13.33
N LEU A 194 1.84 3.71 13.91
CA LEU A 194 0.62 3.16 14.52
C LEU A 194 0.10 4.05 15.65
N SER A 195 0.97 4.53 16.52
CA SER A 195 0.57 5.44 17.61
C SER A 195 -0.05 6.71 17.06
N LEU A 196 0.51 7.30 16.00
CA LEU A 196 -0.04 8.48 15.34
C LEU A 196 -1.38 8.19 14.66
N THR A 197 -1.52 7.04 13.99
CA THR A 197 -2.76 6.66 13.30
C THR A 197 -3.91 6.38 14.27
N LEU A 198 -3.61 5.86 15.46
CA LEU A 198 -4.62 5.59 16.49
C LEU A 198 -5.04 6.85 17.26
N LEU A 199 -4.27 7.94 17.19
CA LEU A 199 -4.59 9.23 17.82
C LEU A 199 -5.40 10.18 16.92
N GLN A 200 -5.56 9.85 15.64
CA GLN A 200 -6.36 10.59 14.65
C GLN A 200 -7.78 10.03 14.53
#